data_2fd7c5abe563c339f871d2b4bd8a24ef
#
_entry.id   2fd7c5abe563c339f871d2b4bd8a24ef
#
_cell.length_a   1.000
_cell.length_b   1.000
_cell.length_c   1.000
_cell.angle_alpha   90.00
_cell.angle_beta   90.00
_cell.angle_gamma   90.00
#
_symmetry.space_group_name_H-M   'P 1'
#
loop_
_entity.id
_entity.type
_entity.pdbx_description
1 polymer ?
#
loop_
_entity_poly.entity_id
_entity_poly.type
_entity_poly.pdbx_seq_one_letter_code
_entity_poly.pdbx_strand_id
1 'polypeptide(L)'
;MTIEFLREKLNCMEIYERRRQDYNYEEVVVFSTQASDVIQMLAKLLGPAVKISGQSPSNDAKRLTRNFGGIYEDQTLFKKDVDGGILLAMLWPWGDLEHTTVKIAAVRSN
;
A
#
# COMPACT_ATOMS: atom_id res chain seq x y z
N MET A 1 -6.51 12.86 -6.93
CA MET A 1 -6.09 11.88 -5.90
C MET A 1 -4.65 12.14 -5.52
N THR A 2 -4.36 12.30 -4.26
CA THR A 2 -3.03 12.61 -3.73
C THR A 2 -2.68 11.65 -2.60
N ILE A 3 -1.38 11.56 -2.26
CA ILE A 3 -0.95 10.78 -1.12
C ILE A 3 -1.54 11.32 0.19
N GLU A 4 -1.70 12.64 0.32
CA GLU A 4 -2.32 13.26 1.48
C GLU A 4 -3.75 12.77 1.69
N PHE A 5 -4.50 12.61 0.61
CA PHE A 5 -5.85 12.08 0.68
C PHE A 5 -5.86 10.64 1.20
N LEU A 6 -4.94 9.80 0.69
CA LEU A 6 -4.79 8.44 1.17
C LEU A 6 -4.39 8.39 2.66
N ARG A 7 -3.51 9.30 3.08
CA ARG A 7 -3.12 9.42 4.50
C ARG A 7 -4.32 9.72 5.39
N GLU A 8 -5.18 10.65 4.96
CA GLU A 8 -6.39 10.99 5.73
C GLU A 8 -7.29 9.77 5.89
N LYS A 9 -7.48 9.01 4.82
CA LYS A 9 -8.31 7.79 4.86
C LYS A 9 -7.68 6.73 5.74
N LEU A 10 -6.37 6.54 5.64
CA LEU A 10 -5.65 5.57 6.46
C LEU A 10 -5.71 5.95 7.94
N ASN A 11 -5.67 7.25 8.26
CA ASN A 11 -5.77 7.73 9.63
C ASN A 11 -7.15 7.50 10.26
N CYS A 12 -8.16 7.15 9.48
CA CYS A 12 -9.46 6.72 10.02
C CYS A 12 -9.44 5.28 10.52
N MET A 13 -8.38 4.54 10.18
CA MET A 13 -8.20 3.17 10.67
C MET A 13 -7.50 3.19 12.03
N GLU A 14 -7.58 2.06 12.74
CA GLU A 14 -6.84 1.89 13.99
C GLU A 14 -5.39 1.57 13.68
N ILE A 15 -4.49 2.51 13.99
CA ILE A 15 -3.07 2.38 13.71
C ILE A 15 -2.37 1.80 14.94
N TYR A 16 -1.68 0.69 14.76
CA TYR A 16 -0.87 0.08 15.81
C TYR A 16 0.46 0.82 16.00
N GLU A 17 1.12 1.17 14.88
CA GLU A 17 2.42 1.84 14.92
C GLU A 17 2.63 2.66 13.65
N ARG A 18 3.19 3.87 13.80
CA ARG A 18 3.64 4.66 12.65
C ARG A 18 5.13 4.50 12.54
N ARG A 19 5.61 4.02 11.37
CA ARG A 19 7.02 3.72 11.16
C ARG A 19 7.76 4.80 10.41
N ARG A 20 7.09 5.43 9.42
CA ARG A 20 7.72 6.44 8.61
C ARG A 20 6.65 7.35 8.00
N GLN A 21 6.95 8.64 7.94
CA GLN A 21 6.06 9.62 7.31
C GLN A 21 6.92 10.68 6.64
N ASP A 22 6.91 10.65 5.29
CA ASP A 22 7.57 11.65 4.46
C ASP A 22 6.52 12.28 3.54
N TYR A 23 6.88 13.33 2.82
CA TYR A 23 5.92 13.98 1.94
C TYR A 23 5.41 13.08 0.81
N ASN A 24 6.17 12.06 0.42
CA ASN A 24 5.82 11.14 -0.67
C ASN A 24 5.74 9.67 -0.25
N TYR A 25 5.77 9.39 1.05
CA TYR A 25 5.76 8.02 1.54
C TYR A 25 5.22 7.95 2.96
N GLU A 26 4.45 6.92 3.24
CA GLU A 26 4.00 6.63 4.60
C GLU A 26 4.00 5.13 4.84
N GLU A 27 4.44 4.74 6.01
CA GLU A 27 4.45 3.35 6.43
C GLU A 27 3.86 3.24 7.83
N VAL A 28 2.77 2.48 7.96
CA VAL A 28 2.11 2.24 9.23
C VAL A 28 1.88 0.75 9.40
N VAL A 29 1.70 0.34 10.65
CA VAL A 29 1.31 -1.04 10.97
C VAL A 29 -0.10 -0.99 11.53
N VAL A 30 -0.97 -1.85 11.02
CA VAL A 30 -2.33 -2.03 11.52
C VAL A 30 -2.47 -3.46 12.03
N PHE A 31 -3.48 -3.70 12.88
CA PHE A 31 -3.83 -5.08 13.22
C PHE A 31 -4.41 -5.78 11.99
N SER A 32 -4.12 -7.05 11.83
CA SER A 32 -4.59 -7.80 10.64
C SER A 32 -6.11 -7.91 10.58
N THR A 33 -6.80 -7.71 11.69
CA THR A 33 -8.27 -7.58 11.69
C THR A 33 -8.75 -6.36 10.91
N GLN A 34 -7.89 -5.35 10.72
CA GLN A 34 -8.19 -4.16 9.92
C GLN A 34 -7.85 -4.33 8.44
N ALA A 35 -7.11 -5.38 8.09
CA ALA A 35 -6.56 -5.52 6.72
C ALA A 35 -7.66 -5.54 5.67
N SER A 36 -8.76 -6.25 5.93
CA SER A 36 -9.89 -6.30 4.99
C SER A 36 -10.49 -4.91 4.74
N ASP A 37 -10.65 -4.11 5.79
CA ASP A 37 -11.18 -2.75 5.68
C ASP A 37 -10.22 -1.84 4.90
N VAL A 38 -8.92 -1.99 5.12
CA VAL A 38 -7.89 -1.25 4.38
C VAL A 38 -7.94 -1.62 2.91
N ILE A 39 -8.02 -2.92 2.59
CA ILE A 39 -8.12 -3.41 1.21
C ILE A 39 -9.36 -2.84 0.53
N GLN A 40 -10.51 -2.87 1.19
CA GLN A 40 -11.75 -2.33 0.63
C GLN A 40 -11.65 -0.84 0.37
N MET A 41 -11.08 -0.09 1.30
CA MET A 41 -10.87 1.34 1.14
C MET A 41 -9.96 1.64 -0.03
N LEU A 42 -8.82 0.93 -0.13
CA LEU A 42 -7.87 1.13 -1.21
C LEU A 42 -8.45 0.74 -2.57
N ALA A 43 -9.20 -0.36 -2.64
CA ALA A 43 -9.86 -0.79 -3.88
C ALA A 43 -10.87 0.25 -4.35
N LYS A 44 -11.61 0.85 -3.42
CA LYS A 44 -12.58 1.90 -3.74
C LYS A 44 -11.92 3.16 -4.28
N LEU A 45 -10.76 3.53 -3.75
CA LEU A 45 -10.05 4.77 -4.10
C LEU A 45 -9.12 4.59 -5.29
N LEU A 46 -8.45 3.44 -5.39
CA LEU A 46 -7.39 3.20 -6.37
C LEU A 46 -7.78 2.22 -7.47
N GLY A 47 -8.95 1.60 -7.36
CA GLY A 47 -9.36 0.53 -8.26
C GLY A 47 -8.90 -0.83 -7.78
N PRO A 48 -9.20 -1.90 -8.52
CA PRO A 48 -8.81 -3.26 -8.13
C PRO A 48 -7.30 -3.39 -7.95
N ALA A 49 -6.88 -4.25 -7.02
CA ALA A 49 -5.46 -4.54 -6.82
C ALA A 49 -4.84 -5.06 -8.13
N VAL A 50 -3.65 -4.57 -8.46
CA VAL A 50 -2.91 -5.05 -9.63
C VAL A 50 -2.15 -6.33 -9.33
N LYS A 51 -1.97 -6.65 -8.04
CA LYS A 51 -1.38 -7.91 -7.59
C LYS A 51 -2.06 -8.27 -6.26
N ILE A 52 -2.68 -9.44 -6.19
CA ILE A 52 -3.35 -9.91 -4.96
C ILE A 52 -2.47 -10.92 -4.22
N SER A 53 -2.75 -11.08 -2.93
CA SER A 53 -2.09 -12.10 -2.11
C SER A 53 -2.27 -13.48 -2.74
N GLY A 54 -1.20 -14.25 -2.80
CA GLY A 54 -1.18 -15.58 -3.41
C GLY A 54 -0.73 -15.60 -4.86
N GLN A 55 -0.66 -14.45 -5.52
CA GLN A 55 -0.15 -14.36 -6.89
C GLN A 55 1.34 -14.02 -6.88
N SER A 56 2.08 -14.61 -7.81
CA SER A 56 3.46 -14.19 -8.06
C SER A 56 3.45 -12.80 -8.69
N PRO A 57 4.33 -11.90 -8.24
CA PRO A 57 4.37 -10.55 -8.81
C PRO A 57 4.94 -10.55 -10.22
N SER A 58 4.38 -9.70 -11.09
CA SER A 58 4.91 -9.47 -12.43
C SER A 58 6.24 -8.71 -12.35
N ASN A 59 6.99 -8.71 -13.46
CA ASN A 59 8.22 -7.93 -13.55
C ASN A 59 7.94 -6.43 -13.37
N ASP A 60 6.81 -5.96 -13.87
CA ASP A 60 6.39 -4.57 -13.72
C ASP A 60 6.11 -4.22 -12.25
N ALA A 61 5.39 -5.10 -11.54
CA ALA A 61 5.13 -4.92 -10.12
C ALA A 61 6.44 -4.89 -9.32
N LYS A 62 7.39 -5.77 -9.63
CA LYS A 62 8.70 -5.79 -8.98
C LYS A 62 9.46 -4.49 -9.21
N ARG A 63 9.44 -3.99 -10.44
CA ARG A 63 10.11 -2.73 -10.81
C ARG A 63 9.52 -1.54 -10.06
N LEU A 64 8.19 -1.44 -10.01
CA LEU A 64 7.49 -0.33 -9.37
C LEU A 64 7.74 -0.27 -7.87
N THR A 65 7.94 -1.41 -7.22
CA THR A 65 8.05 -1.50 -5.76
C THR A 65 9.48 -1.59 -5.26
N ARG A 66 10.45 -1.60 -6.16
CA ARG A 66 11.88 -1.82 -5.81
C ARG A 66 12.38 -0.88 -4.71
N ASN A 67 12.00 0.39 -4.76
CA ASN A 67 12.47 1.39 -3.79
C ASN A 67 11.69 1.36 -2.47
N PHE A 68 10.72 0.47 -2.35
CA PHE A 68 9.84 0.38 -1.18
C PHE A 68 9.88 -1.01 -0.54
N GLY A 69 10.96 -1.75 -0.78
CA GLY A 69 11.16 -3.09 -0.24
C GLY A 69 10.73 -4.22 -1.16
N GLY A 70 10.22 -3.90 -2.36
CA GLY A 70 9.76 -4.90 -3.31
C GLY A 70 8.34 -5.39 -3.02
N ILE A 71 7.92 -6.42 -3.75
CA ILE A 71 6.61 -7.05 -3.57
C ILE A 71 6.79 -8.57 -3.72
N TYR A 72 6.15 -9.33 -2.84
CA TYR A 72 6.27 -10.78 -2.78
C TYR A 72 4.90 -11.44 -2.86
N GLU A 73 4.88 -12.76 -2.87
CA GLU A 73 3.69 -13.56 -3.17
C GLU A 73 2.52 -13.32 -2.21
N ASP A 74 2.80 -13.18 -0.91
CA ASP A 74 1.77 -13.01 0.10
C ASP A 74 1.30 -11.55 0.26
N GLN A 75 1.82 -10.64 -0.54
CA GLN A 75 1.54 -9.21 -0.43
C GLN A 75 0.57 -8.74 -1.50
N THR A 76 -0.02 -7.57 -1.26
CA THR A 76 -1.02 -6.98 -2.15
C THR A 76 -0.51 -5.63 -2.63
N LEU A 77 -0.72 -5.32 -3.91
CA LEU A 77 -0.29 -4.06 -4.51
C LEU A 77 -1.48 -3.40 -5.22
N PHE A 78 -1.68 -2.13 -4.91
CA PHE A 78 -2.58 -1.22 -5.63
C PHE A 78 -1.76 -0.17 -6.35
N LYS A 79 -2.22 0.22 -7.53
CA LYS A 79 -1.57 1.23 -8.35
C LYS A 79 -2.64 2.11 -8.99
N LYS A 80 -2.40 3.42 -9.00
CA LYS A 80 -3.26 4.36 -9.72
C LYS A 80 -2.41 5.43 -10.40
N ASP A 81 -2.63 5.61 -11.69
CA ASP A 81 -2.01 6.72 -12.42
C ASP A 81 -2.70 8.02 -12.02
N VAL A 82 -1.92 9.03 -11.71
CA VAL A 82 -2.39 10.36 -11.34
C VAL A 82 -1.61 11.41 -12.09
N ASP A 83 -2.03 12.67 -12.01
CA ASP A 83 -1.29 13.76 -12.64
C ASP A 83 0.13 13.82 -12.04
N GLY A 84 1.12 13.71 -12.91
CA GLY A 84 2.53 13.81 -12.54
C GLY A 84 3.14 12.54 -11.99
N GLY A 85 2.41 11.39 -11.98
CA GLY A 85 3.01 10.17 -11.51
C GLY A 85 2.05 9.04 -11.21
N ILE A 86 2.39 8.28 -10.17
CA ILE A 86 1.68 7.06 -9.78
C ILE A 86 1.54 7.06 -8.27
N LEU A 87 0.37 6.62 -7.79
CA LEU A 87 0.19 6.26 -6.38
C LEU A 87 0.29 4.74 -6.25
N LEU A 88 1.04 4.30 -5.25
CA LEU A 88 1.17 2.88 -4.90
C LEU A 88 0.68 2.68 -3.48
N ALA A 89 0.06 1.54 -3.23
CA ALA A 89 -0.28 1.11 -1.88
C ALA A 89 -0.02 -0.38 -1.77
N MET A 90 0.59 -0.79 -0.67
CA MET A 90 0.96 -2.19 -0.44
C MET A 90 0.52 -2.64 0.93
N LEU A 91 0.10 -3.90 1.04
CA LEU A 91 -0.15 -4.55 2.31
C LEU A 91 0.83 -5.71 2.46
N TRP A 92 1.56 -5.70 3.57
CA TRP A 92 2.57 -6.70 3.92
C TRP A 92 2.15 -7.41 5.20
N PRO A 93 1.43 -8.54 5.14
CA PRO A 93 1.09 -9.28 6.36
C PRO A 93 2.36 -9.82 7.03
N TRP A 94 2.38 -9.74 8.37
CA TRP A 94 3.50 -10.28 9.15
C TRP A 94 3.31 -11.80 9.35
N GLY A 95 4.42 -12.48 9.63
CA GLY A 95 4.38 -13.90 9.96
C GLY A 95 3.66 -14.25 11.27
N ASP A 96 3.40 -13.25 12.12
CA ASP A 96 2.67 -13.45 13.39
C ASP A 96 1.16 -13.56 13.18
N LEU A 97 0.65 -13.31 11.98
CA LEU A 97 -0.78 -13.31 11.63
C LEU A 97 -1.62 -12.27 12.37
N GLU A 98 -1.00 -11.37 13.12
CA GLU A 98 -1.69 -10.36 13.92
C GLU A 98 -1.48 -8.94 13.40
N HIS A 99 -0.41 -8.70 12.67
CA HIS A 99 -0.04 -7.37 12.20
C HIS A 99 0.15 -7.35 10.69
N THR A 100 -0.14 -6.20 10.09
CA THR A 100 0.07 -5.96 8.66
C THR A 100 0.67 -4.58 8.47
N THR A 101 1.78 -4.49 7.74
CA THR A 101 2.35 -3.21 7.33
C THR A 101 1.59 -2.70 6.12
N VAL A 102 1.20 -1.43 6.15
CA VAL A 102 0.58 -0.72 5.03
C VAL A 102 1.56 0.35 4.58
N LYS A 103 1.93 0.32 3.31
CA LYS A 103 2.81 1.31 2.70
C LYS A 103 2.05 2.05 1.62
N ILE A 104 2.12 3.38 1.63
CA ILE A 104 1.60 4.21 0.54
C ILE A 104 2.72 5.11 0.04
N ALA A 105 2.80 5.27 -1.27
CA ALA A 105 3.87 6.02 -1.89
C ALA A 105 3.37 6.80 -3.10
N ALA A 106 3.92 7.99 -3.31
CA ALA A 106 3.72 8.76 -4.52
C ALA A 106 5.03 8.76 -5.30
N VAL A 107 4.98 8.27 -6.54
CA VAL A 107 6.15 8.17 -7.41
C VAL A 107 5.95 9.12 -8.58
N ARG A 108 6.89 10.02 -8.80
CA ARG A 108 6.82 10.96 -9.93
C ARG A 108 7.14 10.25 -11.24
N SER A 109 6.39 10.61 -12.28
CA SER A 109 6.77 10.26 -13.64
C SER A 109 7.87 11.21 -14.10
N ASN A 110 8.80 10.71 -14.87
CA ASN A 110 9.85 11.53 -15.48
C ASN A 110 9.36 12.15 -16.78
#